data_d6b5521d4c239db13c462ccbd70fa2da
#
_entry.id   d6b5521d4c239db13c462ccbd70fa2da
#
_cell.length_a   1.000
_cell.length_b   1.000
_cell.length_c   1.000
_cell.angle_alpha   90.00
_cell.angle_beta   90.00
_cell.angle_gamma   90.00
#
_symmetry.space_group_name_H-M   'P 1'
#
loop_
_entity.id
_entity.type
_entity.pdbx_description
1 polymer ?
#
loop_
_entity_poly.entity_id
_entity_poly.type
_entity_poly.pdbx_seq_one_letter_code
_entity_poly.pdbx_strand_id
1 'polypeptide(L)'
;MDETDKEVDDSIHSNILYYENRELELLKNAMNIEAKKRGERIAQNPIMKQIINVLEKFIRDKKLVCYGGTAINNILPESEQFYKRNLEIPDYDFFSSNAINDAKELADIYFRQGFSDVEAKAGVHYGTYKVFVNFFQIADITQLDSKLFSSLKKNALLKDGMLYSPPNFLRMAMYLELSRPGGDITRWEKVFKRLNILNRHYPLKATNCDPETFKHSLSARSYNKQFQNEKEKIQTIIKNIASKEKLVFIGGYANILYSRYLHNNERAYLEEIPDFDLLSNTPDKTAKAIKESLEKQDIRNITIETKAAIPDYLSTHFEVRVGSQPVAYVYKPLACHSYNSIKVKGKIFRVATIDTMMSFYLLFLYADRPYYNPRRTLCLCEYLFKIQQKNRLKQTGLLRRFSITCYGKQKTIEDIRNEKAKQYKRLKTKKKSKEYHRWFLRYNPELNPENKPFIVQSKTREDIINEAKLALEAKILTSKAVIEGIDDIQKIDKLKKKNIVPTPSPMSPIRSRSSFSRVKTNKLNNRKNISARLSMRTPKTRKNKQVENLLFVEDNFTPSNM
;
A
#
# COMPACT_ATOMS: atom_id res chain seq x y z
N MET A 1 -43.03 -28.85 -18.53
CA MET A 1 -41.59 -28.67 -18.82
C MET A 1 -40.88 -29.74 -18.02
N ASP A 2 -40.44 -30.78 -18.72
CA ASP A 2 -39.87 -31.98 -18.11
C ASP A 2 -38.52 -31.71 -17.46
N GLU A 3 -38.19 -32.46 -16.40
CA GLU A 3 -36.88 -32.41 -15.72
C GLU A 3 -35.72 -32.66 -16.69
N THR A 4 -35.95 -33.38 -17.78
CA THR A 4 -34.99 -33.65 -18.84
C THR A 4 -34.60 -32.42 -19.65
N ASP A 5 -35.51 -31.46 -19.86
CA ASP A 5 -35.21 -30.20 -20.57
C ASP A 5 -34.36 -29.24 -19.71
N LYS A 6 -34.52 -29.30 -18.39
CA LYS A 6 -33.68 -28.52 -17.47
C LYS A 6 -32.23 -29.04 -17.38
N GLU A 7 -32.04 -30.37 -17.31
CA GLU A 7 -30.70 -30.97 -17.25
C GLU A 7 -29.91 -30.73 -18.56
N VAL A 8 -30.59 -30.71 -19.72
CA VAL A 8 -29.96 -30.39 -21.00
C VAL A 8 -29.57 -28.92 -21.09
N ASP A 9 -30.40 -28.02 -20.59
CA ASP A 9 -30.13 -26.57 -20.60
C ASP A 9 -28.96 -26.20 -19.63
N ASP A 10 -28.91 -26.81 -18.45
CA ASP A 10 -27.81 -26.64 -17.50
C ASP A 10 -26.49 -27.21 -18.03
N SER A 11 -26.51 -28.32 -18.79
CA SER A 11 -25.31 -28.89 -19.40
C SER A 11 -24.77 -28.05 -20.56
N ILE A 12 -25.65 -27.46 -21.36
CA ILE A 12 -25.28 -26.53 -22.44
C ILE A 12 -24.72 -25.25 -21.87
N HIS A 13 -25.35 -24.72 -20.81
CA HIS A 13 -24.90 -23.49 -20.14
C HIS A 13 -23.54 -23.68 -19.47
N SER A 14 -23.29 -24.83 -18.84
CA SER A 14 -21.99 -25.17 -18.23
C SER A 14 -20.88 -25.32 -19.28
N ASN A 15 -21.21 -25.89 -20.46
CA ASN A 15 -20.27 -26.00 -21.57
C ASN A 15 -19.91 -24.63 -22.17
N ILE A 16 -20.90 -23.75 -22.37
CA ILE A 16 -20.66 -22.38 -22.87
C ILE A 16 -19.75 -21.61 -21.90
N LEU A 17 -20.04 -21.64 -20.61
CA LEU A 17 -19.19 -21.02 -19.56
C LEU A 17 -17.77 -21.59 -19.55
N TYR A 18 -17.61 -22.89 -19.80
CA TYR A 18 -16.29 -23.52 -19.90
C TYR A 18 -15.49 -22.97 -21.08
N TYR A 19 -16.11 -22.86 -22.26
CA TYR A 19 -15.46 -22.32 -23.46
C TYR A 19 -15.14 -20.85 -23.30
N GLU A 20 -16.06 -20.04 -22.79
CA GLU A 20 -15.82 -18.60 -22.51
C GLU A 20 -14.65 -18.38 -21.55
N ASN A 21 -14.56 -19.16 -20.47
CA ASN A 21 -13.45 -19.09 -19.54
C ASN A 21 -12.12 -19.48 -20.19
N ARG A 22 -12.16 -20.49 -21.09
CA ARG A 22 -10.96 -20.92 -21.81
C ARG A 22 -10.50 -19.90 -22.84
N GLU A 23 -11.42 -19.30 -23.57
CA GLU A 23 -11.12 -18.19 -24.49
C GLU A 23 -10.54 -16.99 -23.75
N LEU A 24 -11.08 -16.66 -22.56
CA LEU A 24 -10.56 -15.60 -21.71
C LEU A 24 -9.13 -15.89 -21.23
N GLU A 25 -8.81 -17.14 -20.88
CA GLU A 25 -7.44 -17.53 -20.55
C GLU A 25 -6.50 -17.40 -21.76
N LEU A 26 -6.92 -17.81 -22.94
CA LEU A 26 -6.14 -17.66 -24.18
C LEU A 26 -5.90 -16.20 -24.50
N LEU A 27 -6.93 -15.35 -24.38
CA LEU A 27 -6.81 -13.90 -24.56
C LEU A 27 -5.83 -13.29 -23.56
N LYS A 28 -5.95 -13.62 -22.28
CA LYS A 28 -5.03 -13.15 -21.23
C LYS A 28 -3.58 -13.58 -21.51
N ASN A 29 -3.38 -14.81 -21.95
CA ASN A 29 -2.05 -15.30 -22.32
C ASN A 29 -1.46 -14.52 -23.51
N ALA A 30 -2.24 -14.26 -24.55
CA ALA A 30 -1.82 -13.47 -25.70
C ALA A 30 -1.47 -12.03 -25.31
N MET A 31 -2.31 -11.39 -24.47
CA MET A 31 -2.06 -10.06 -23.94
C MET A 31 -0.75 -10.01 -23.12
N ASN A 32 -0.52 -11.00 -22.28
CA ASN A 32 0.68 -11.11 -21.45
C ASN A 32 1.96 -11.29 -22.30
N ILE A 33 1.89 -12.13 -23.34
CA ILE A 33 3.02 -12.34 -24.26
C ILE A 33 3.37 -11.04 -24.99
N GLU A 34 2.37 -10.30 -25.50
CA GLU A 34 2.62 -9.03 -26.19
C GLU A 34 3.11 -7.94 -25.24
N ALA A 35 2.54 -7.84 -24.03
CA ALA A 35 3.01 -6.91 -23.02
C ALA A 35 4.49 -7.16 -22.67
N LYS A 36 4.87 -8.43 -22.50
CA LYS A 36 6.25 -8.82 -22.24
C LYS A 36 7.19 -8.45 -23.40
N LYS A 37 6.83 -8.80 -24.64
CA LYS A 37 7.64 -8.45 -25.84
C LYS A 37 7.82 -6.94 -25.98
N ARG A 38 6.77 -6.17 -25.68
CA ARG A 38 6.85 -4.70 -25.71
C ARG A 38 7.79 -4.19 -24.62
N GLY A 39 7.67 -4.69 -23.39
CA GLY A 39 8.58 -4.34 -22.29
C GLY A 39 10.03 -4.64 -22.64
N GLU A 40 10.32 -5.80 -23.22
CA GLU A 40 11.66 -6.19 -23.68
C GLU A 40 12.22 -5.20 -24.73
N ARG A 41 11.42 -4.84 -25.75
CA ARG A 41 11.83 -3.87 -26.77
C ARG A 41 12.20 -2.51 -26.18
N ILE A 42 11.39 -2.02 -25.23
CA ILE A 42 11.62 -0.74 -24.59
C ILE A 42 12.86 -0.81 -23.67
N ALA A 43 12.96 -1.85 -22.84
CA ALA A 43 14.08 -2.03 -21.90
C ALA A 43 15.43 -2.22 -22.63
N GLN A 44 15.43 -2.80 -23.82
CA GLN A 44 16.63 -3.02 -24.62
C GLN A 44 17.03 -1.79 -25.47
N ASN A 45 16.14 -0.81 -25.61
CA ASN A 45 16.41 0.39 -26.38
C ASN A 45 17.61 1.16 -25.79
N PRO A 46 18.64 1.50 -26.61
CA PRO A 46 19.83 2.20 -26.13
C PRO A 46 19.53 3.54 -25.45
N ILE A 47 18.56 4.28 -25.98
CA ILE A 47 18.16 5.60 -25.44
C ILE A 47 17.52 5.41 -24.06
N MET A 48 16.68 4.38 -23.89
CA MET A 48 16.08 4.09 -22.60
C MET A 48 17.14 3.69 -21.56
N LYS A 49 18.14 2.90 -21.94
CA LYS A 49 19.28 2.59 -21.07
C LYS A 49 20.05 3.84 -20.65
N GLN A 50 20.25 4.79 -21.56
CA GLN A 50 20.88 6.07 -21.22
C GLN A 50 20.03 6.87 -20.24
N ILE A 51 18.71 6.96 -20.47
CA ILE A 51 17.76 7.63 -19.57
C ILE A 51 17.87 7.03 -18.16
N ILE A 52 17.80 5.72 -18.03
CA ILE A 52 17.90 5.04 -16.73
C ILE A 52 19.26 5.26 -16.06
N ASN A 53 20.35 5.21 -16.80
CA ASN A 53 21.69 5.45 -16.26
C ASN A 53 21.83 6.87 -15.67
N VAL A 54 21.27 7.89 -16.34
CA VAL A 54 21.24 9.27 -15.85
C VAL A 54 20.44 9.36 -14.55
N LEU A 55 19.26 8.74 -14.51
CA LEU A 55 18.42 8.70 -13.33
C LEU A 55 19.12 8.04 -12.13
N GLU A 56 19.67 6.85 -12.35
CA GLU A 56 20.36 6.12 -11.27
C GLU A 56 21.60 6.89 -10.77
N LYS A 57 22.34 7.55 -11.67
CA LYS A 57 23.44 8.45 -11.29
C LYS A 57 22.93 9.60 -10.42
N PHE A 58 21.85 10.26 -10.82
CA PHE A 58 21.23 11.34 -10.05
C PHE A 58 20.83 10.88 -8.64
N ILE A 59 20.15 9.73 -8.55
CA ILE A 59 19.73 9.15 -7.25
C ILE A 59 20.94 8.87 -6.36
N ARG A 60 22.02 8.32 -6.92
CA ARG A 60 23.27 8.03 -6.19
C ARG A 60 23.95 9.32 -5.71
N ASP A 61 24.14 10.27 -6.59
CA ASP A 61 24.87 11.52 -6.29
C ASP A 61 24.14 12.36 -5.23
N LYS A 62 22.81 12.42 -5.31
CA LYS A 62 21.95 13.10 -4.31
C LYS A 62 21.74 12.27 -3.04
N LYS A 63 22.11 11.00 -3.03
CA LYS A 63 21.84 10.06 -1.92
C LYS A 63 20.37 10.06 -1.54
N LEU A 64 19.48 9.95 -2.54
CA LEU A 64 18.04 9.85 -2.35
C LEU A 64 17.68 8.42 -1.96
N VAL A 65 16.52 8.23 -1.34
CA VAL A 65 16.10 6.93 -0.78
C VAL A 65 14.98 6.36 -1.64
N CYS A 66 15.26 5.28 -2.36
CA CYS A 66 14.25 4.58 -3.16
C CYS A 66 13.26 3.84 -2.26
N TYR A 67 11.99 3.85 -2.66
CA TYR A 67 10.91 3.11 -1.98
C TYR A 67 10.02 2.40 -3.02
N GLY A 68 8.87 1.87 -2.61
CA GLY A 68 7.90 1.26 -3.52
C GLY A 68 8.32 -0.10 -4.07
N GLY A 69 7.76 -0.46 -5.21
CA GLY A 69 7.95 -1.77 -5.84
C GLY A 69 9.39 -2.05 -6.23
N THR A 70 10.03 -1.10 -6.89
CA THR A 70 11.43 -1.20 -7.33
C THR A 70 12.39 -1.35 -6.14
N ALA A 71 12.13 -0.64 -5.04
CA ALA A 71 12.95 -0.80 -3.84
C ALA A 71 12.82 -2.21 -3.23
N ILE A 72 11.60 -2.74 -3.10
CA ILE A 72 11.38 -4.11 -2.62
C ILE A 72 12.09 -5.11 -3.53
N ASN A 73 11.91 -4.98 -4.85
CA ASN A 73 12.52 -5.85 -5.84
C ASN A 73 14.05 -5.87 -5.73
N ASN A 74 14.66 -4.69 -5.67
CA ASN A 74 16.10 -4.57 -5.75
C ASN A 74 16.83 -5.03 -4.48
N ILE A 75 16.19 -4.97 -3.31
CA ILE A 75 16.79 -5.52 -2.08
C ILE A 75 16.69 -7.05 -2.00
N LEU A 76 15.78 -7.68 -2.76
CA LEU A 76 15.61 -9.12 -2.79
C LEU A 76 16.75 -9.82 -3.54
N PRO A 77 17.02 -11.13 -3.26
CA PRO A 77 17.85 -11.96 -4.10
C PRO A 77 17.31 -12.05 -5.53
N GLU A 78 18.17 -12.16 -6.52
CA GLU A 78 17.80 -12.20 -7.95
C GLU A 78 16.73 -13.25 -8.28
N SER A 79 16.80 -14.41 -7.62
CA SER A 79 15.83 -15.50 -7.81
C SER A 79 14.40 -15.18 -7.36
N GLU A 80 14.24 -14.18 -6.49
CA GLU A 80 12.94 -13.77 -5.92
C GLU A 80 12.48 -12.40 -6.45
N GLN A 81 13.28 -11.78 -7.33
CA GLN A 81 12.91 -10.51 -7.96
C GLN A 81 11.76 -10.71 -8.93
N PHE A 82 10.75 -9.86 -8.80
CA PHE A 82 9.56 -9.88 -9.64
C PHE A 82 9.65 -8.90 -10.82
N TYR A 83 10.54 -7.91 -10.78
CA TYR A 83 10.91 -7.06 -11.92
C TYR A 83 12.25 -7.50 -12.48
N LYS A 84 12.34 -7.63 -13.79
CA LYS A 84 13.57 -7.99 -14.49
C LYS A 84 13.99 -6.82 -15.38
N ARG A 85 15.16 -6.25 -15.11
CA ARG A 85 15.69 -5.07 -15.84
C ARG A 85 15.80 -5.23 -17.35
N ASN A 86 15.95 -6.46 -17.83
CA ASN A 86 16.01 -6.76 -19.27
C ASN A 86 14.64 -6.91 -19.94
N LEU A 87 13.56 -6.96 -19.15
CA LEU A 87 12.20 -7.17 -19.62
C LEU A 87 11.27 -5.96 -19.39
N GLU A 88 11.61 -5.10 -18.44
CA GLU A 88 10.75 -3.99 -18.01
C GLU A 88 11.59 -2.78 -17.63
N ILE A 89 11.04 -1.58 -17.84
CA ILE A 89 11.63 -0.36 -17.29
C ILE A 89 11.27 -0.32 -15.80
N PRO A 90 12.26 -0.15 -14.89
CA PRO A 90 11.97 0.06 -13.50
C PRO A 90 11.19 1.36 -13.27
N ASP A 91 10.11 1.31 -12.52
CA ASP A 91 9.43 2.50 -12.02
C ASP A 91 10.18 2.99 -10.77
N TYR A 92 10.87 4.14 -10.90
CA TYR A 92 11.69 4.68 -9.83
C TYR A 92 10.89 5.64 -8.97
N ASP A 93 10.45 5.13 -7.81
CA ASP A 93 9.91 5.93 -6.73
C ASP A 93 11.02 6.27 -5.73
N PHE A 94 11.22 7.55 -5.39
CA PHE A 94 12.19 7.92 -4.36
C PHE A 94 11.78 9.13 -3.55
N PHE A 95 12.17 9.11 -2.30
CA PHE A 95 11.97 10.20 -1.36
C PHE A 95 13.03 11.26 -1.49
N SER A 96 12.60 12.51 -1.32
CA SER A 96 13.46 13.68 -1.18
C SER A 96 12.90 14.62 -0.12
N SER A 97 13.78 15.27 0.63
CA SER A 97 13.40 16.40 1.49
C SER A 97 13.19 17.71 0.72
N ASN A 98 13.49 17.72 -0.60
CA ASN A 98 13.39 18.88 -1.48
C ASN A 98 12.87 18.48 -2.88
N ALA A 99 11.84 17.65 -2.93
CA ALA A 99 11.38 16.95 -4.13
C ALA A 99 11.07 17.86 -5.33
N ILE A 100 10.53 19.06 -5.11
CA ILE A 100 10.21 19.99 -6.18
C ILE A 100 11.47 20.50 -6.92
N ASN A 101 12.54 20.78 -6.18
CA ASN A 101 13.78 21.25 -6.79
C ASN A 101 14.55 20.10 -7.42
N ASP A 102 14.55 18.92 -6.77
CA ASP A 102 15.17 17.72 -7.33
C ASP A 102 14.49 17.29 -8.64
N ALA A 103 13.16 17.44 -8.76
CA ALA A 103 12.45 17.17 -10.00
C ALA A 103 12.84 18.13 -11.14
N LYS A 104 13.00 19.43 -10.83
CA LYS A 104 13.47 20.42 -11.81
C LYS A 104 14.91 20.15 -12.22
N GLU A 105 15.79 19.92 -11.26
CA GLU A 105 17.22 19.65 -11.51
C GLU A 105 17.41 18.39 -12.36
N LEU A 106 16.65 17.33 -12.07
CA LEU A 106 16.68 16.12 -12.88
C LEU A 106 16.22 16.40 -14.34
N ALA A 107 15.18 17.20 -14.51
CA ALA A 107 14.73 17.62 -15.84
C ALA A 107 15.80 18.45 -16.55
N ASP A 108 16.45 19.38 -15.85
CA ASP A 108 17.56 20.18 -16.40
C ASP A 108 18.75 19.32 -16.83
N ILE A 109 19.09 18.28 -16.07
CA ILE A 109 20.15 17.32 -16.41
C ILE A 109 19.84 16.62 -17.73
N TYR A 110 18.61 16.11 -17.90
CA TYR A 110 18.20 15.45 -19.13
C TYR A 110 18.25 16.39 -20.33
N PHE A 111 17.69 17.59 -20.17
CA PHE A 111 17.71 18.59 -21.26
C PHE A 111 19.12 18.94 -21.68
N ARG A 112 20.03 19.20 -20.73
CA ARG A 112 21.42 19.48 -21.00
C ARG A 112 22.18 18.33 -21.69
N GLN A 113 21.73 17.09 -21.52
CA GLN A 113 22.26 15.92 -22.22
C GLN A 113 21.65 15.71 -23.62
N GLY A 114 20.79 16.63 -24.09
CA GLY A 114 20.22 16.60 -25.40
C GLY A 114 18.95 15.76 -25.57
N PHE A 115 18.32 15.35 -24.47
CA PHE A 115 17.00 14.71 -24.55
C PHE A 115 15.91 15.74 -24.85
N SER A 116 15.00 15.37 -25.76
CA SER A 116 13.81 16.15 -26.09
C SER A 116 12.62 15.79 -25.19
N ASP A 117 11.57 16.62 -25.27
CA ASP A 117 10.30 16.36 -24.55
C ASP A 117 10.47 16.07 -23.05
N VAL A 118 11.33 16.88 -22.41
CA VAL A 118 11.58 16.76 -20.98
C VAL A 118 10.65 17.68 -20.20
N GLU A 119 9.92 17.15 -19.25
CA GLU A 119 9.10 17.94 -18.33
C GLU A 119 9.14 17.40 -16.89
N ALA A 120 9.01 18.31 -15.90
CA ALA A 120 8.69 17.94 -14.54
C ALA A 120 7.35 18.56 -14.15
N LYS A 121 6.44 17.73 -13.60
CA LYS A 121 5.10 18.18 -13.22
C LYS A 121 4.63 17.60 -11.90
N ALA A 122 3.73 18.34 -11.22
CA ALA A 122 3.11 17.84 -9.99
C ALA A 122 2.17 16.67 -10.32
N GLY A 123 2.33 15.58 -9.59
CA GLY A 123 1.47 14.40 -9.64
C GLY A 123 0.03 14.70 -9.18
N VAL A 124 -0.82 13.69 -9.13
CA VAL A 124 -2.20 13.81 -8.60
C VAL A 124 -2.15 14.12 -7.10
N HIS A 125 -1.26 13.44 -6.39
CA HIS A 125 -1.06 13.62 -4.97
C HIS A 125 -0.19 14.83 -4.66
N TYR A 126 -0.52 15.54 -3.59
CA TYR A 126 0.29 16.66 -3.11
C TYR A 126 1.67 16.18 -2.67
N GLY A 127 2.72 16.91 -3.08
CA GLY A 127 4.09 16.58 -2.71
C GLY A 127 4.78 15.54 -3.58
N THR A 128 4.09 14.94 -4.57
CA THR A 128 4.71 14.04 -5.55
C THR A 128 4.92 14.77 -6.87
N TYR A 129 6.12 14.64 -7.43
CA TYR A 129 6.53 15.25 -8.70
C TYR A 129 7.02 14.18 -9.65
N LYS A 130 6.49 14.22 -10.88
CA LYS A 130 6.79 13.27 -11.94
C LYS A 130 7.75 13.91 -12.94
N VAL A 131 8.76 13.16 -13.35
CA VAL A 131 9.68 13.58 -14.41
C VAL A 131 9.46 12.71 -15.63
N PHE A 132 9.33 13.35 -16.79
CA PHE A 132 9.09 12.71 -18.07
C PHE A 132 10.25 13.03 -19.01
N VAL A 133 10.65 12.05 -19.79
CA VAL A 133 11.65 12.17 -20.87
C VAL A 133 11.15 11.39 -22.07
N ASN A 134 11.11 12.01 -23.26
CA ASN A 134 10.56 11.39 -24.47
C ASN A 134 9.16 10.80 -24.24
N PHE A 135 8.32 11.50 -23.48
CA PHE A 135 6.96 11.10 -23.06
C PHE A 135 6.89 9.95 -22.05
N PHE A 136 7.99 9.28 -21.71
CA PHE A 136 8.00 8.27 -20.66
C PHE A 136 8.09 8.92 -19.28
N GLN A 137 7.23 8.49 -18.37
CA GLN A 137 7.41 8.77 -16.95
C GLN A 137 8.56 7.91 -16.44
N ILE A 138 9.62 8.56 -15.96
CA ILE A 138 10.85 7.89 -15.54
C ILE A 138 11.07 7.92 -14.03
N ALA A 139 10.45 8.85 -13.34
CA ALA A 139 10.64 9.02 -11.91
C ALA A 139 9.41 9.63 -11.22
N ASP A 140 9.10 9.13 -10.03
CA ASP A 140 8.20 9.73 -9.05
C ASP A 140 9.02 10.19 -7.84
N ILE A 141 9.07 11.49 -7.63
CA ILE A 141 9.84 12.11 -6.55
C ILE A 141 8.87 12.61 -5.49
N THR A 142 8.88 11.97 -4.32
CA THR A 142 7.96 12.30 -3.24
C THR A 142 8.63 13.08 -2.13
N GLN A 143 8.02 14.22 -1.78
CA GLN A 143 8.44 15.05 -0.67
C GLN A 143 8.24 14.31 0.65
N LEU A 144 9.31 14.19 1.43
CA LEU A 144 9.25 13.63 2.78
C LEU A 144 9.65 14.69 3.80
N ASP A 145 9.08 14.60 5.00
CA ASP A 145 9.52 15.42 6.13
C ASP A 145 11.03 15.24 6.37
N SER A 146 11.74 16.33 6.61
CA SER A 146 13.20 16.31 6.66
C SER A 146 13.77 15.42 7.78
N LYS A 147 13.10 15.34 8.94
CA LYS A 147 13.53 14.48 10.05
C LYS A 147 13.29 13.02 9.71
N LEU A 148 12.10 12.71 9.16
CA LEU A 148 11.78 11.36 8.72
C LEU A 148 12.70 10.91 7.58
N PHE A 149 13.00 11.78 6.61
CA PHE A 149 13.95 11.51 5.53
C PHE A 149 15.34 11.19 6.08
N SER A 150 15.85 12.00 7.02
CA SER A 150 17.14 11.77 7.67
C SER A 150 17.19 10.45 8.44
N SER A 151 16.11 10.12 9.15
CA SER A 151 15.97 8.85 9.86
C SER A 151 15.97 7.66 8.89
N LEU A 152 15.22 7.74 7.79
CA LEU A 152 15.23 6.69 6.75
C LEU A 152 16.60 6.54 6.12
N LYS A 153 17.24 7.65 5.75
CA LYS A 153 18.58 7.65 5.13
C LYS A 153 19.63 6.99 6.03
N LYS A 154 19.59 7.26 7.32
CA LYS A 154 20.50 6.64 8.32
C LYS A 154 20.36 5.11 8.36
N ASN A 155 19.15 4.60 8.16
CA ASN A 155 18.81 3.18 8.27
C ASN A 155 18.64 2.50 6.90
N ALA A 156 18.89 3.21 5.79
CA ALA A 156 18.70 2.71 4.44
C ALA A 156 19.67 1.57 4.12
N LEU A 157 19.20 0.66 3.28
CA LEU A 157 20.06 -0.38 2.70
C LEU A 157 20.82 0.20 1.50
N LEU A 158 22.13 0.05 1.51
CA LEU A 158 22.98 0.39 0.36
C LEU A 158 23.14 -0.84 -0.52
N LYS A 159 22.71 -0.76 -1.80
CA LYS A 159 22.95 -1.79 -2.80
C LYS A 159 23.21 -1.11 -4.15
N ASP A 160 24.26 -1.53 -4.85
CA ASP A 160 24.70 -0.98 -6.14
C ASP A 160 24.87 0.57 -6.12
N GLY A 161 25.33 1.11 -4.98
CA GLY A 161 25.53 2.53 -4.74
C GLY A 161 24.25 3.34 -4.48
N MET A 162 23.07 2.73 -4.56
CA MET A 162 21.78 3.38 -4.27
C MET A 162 21.27 3.04 -2.88
N LEU A 163 20.56 3.99 -2.29
CA LEU A 163 19.92 3.83 -0.97
C LEU A 163 18.48 3.37 -1.16
N TYR A 164 18.13 2.28 -0.49
CA TYR A 164 16.78 1.73 -0.46
C TYR A 164 16.17 1.85 0.93
N SER A 165 14.89 2.18 0.99
CA SER A 165 14.15 2.24 2.26
C SER A 165 14.34 0.97 3.08
N PRO A 166 14.49 1.09 4.42
CA PRO A 166 14.66 -0.07 5.28
C PRO A 166 13.49 -1.07 5.13
N PRO A 167 13.74 -2.39 5.23
CA PRO A 167 12.68 -3.40 5.09
C PRO A 167 11.49 -3.16 6.03
N ASN A 168 11.73 -2.64 7.24
CA ASN A 168 10.65 -2.34 8.18
C ASN A 168 9.80 -1.14 7.74
N PHE A 169 10.36 -0.15 7.05
CA PHE A 169 9.59 0.95 6.49
C PHE A 169 8.77 0.50 5.27
N LEU A 170 9.37 -0.31 4.38
CA LEU A 170 8.65 -0.91 3.25
C LEU A 170 7.49 -1.80 3.75
N ARG A 171 7.74 -2.55 4.82
CA ARG A 171 6.73 -3.38 5.49
C ARG A 171 5.62 -2.53 6.10
N MET A 172 5.98 -1.41 6.75
CA MET A 172 5.03 -0.44 7.29
C MET A 172 4.04 0.02 6.21
N ALA A 173 4.56 0.42 5.06
CA ALA A 173 3.75 0.87 3.93
C ALA A 173 2.75 -0.19 3.47
N MET A 174 3.20 -1.45 3.33
CA MET A 174 2.34 -2.56 2.91
C MET A 174 1.27 -2.91 3.97
N TYR A 175 1.62 -2.89 5.26
CA TYR A 175 0.62 -3.08 6.33
C TYR A 175 -0.40 -1.95 6.34
N LEU A 176 0.05 -0.72 6.13
CA LEU A 176 -0.82 0.44 6.06
C LEU A 176 -1.84 0.31 4.92
N GLU A 177 -1.42 -0.14 3.73
CA GLU A 177 -2.33 -0.36 2.59
C GLU A 177 -3.32 -1.50 2.88
N LEU A 178 -2.87 -2.64 3.41
CA LEU A 178 -3.73 -3.78 3.77
C LEU A 178 -4.71 -3.47 4.92
N SER A 179 -4.46 -2.45 5.72
CA SER A 179 -5.32 -2.02 6.82
C SER A 179 -6.37 -0.98 6.43
N ARG A 180 -6.46 -0.60 5.16
CA ARG A 180 -7.33 0.48 4.66
C ARG A 180 -8.41 -0.04 3.70
N PRO A 181 -9.53 -0.59 4.19
CA PRO A 181 -10.59 -1.12 3.33
C PRO A 181 -11.33 -0.04 2.52
N GLY A 182 -11.20 1.23 2.88
CA GLY A 182 -11.71 2.36 2.09
C GLY A 182 -10.75 2.84 1.00
N GLY A 183 -9.54 2.28 0.89
CA GLY A 183 -8.55 2.58 -0.13
C GLY A 183 -8.72 1.73 -1.39
N ASP A 184 -7.66 1.62 -2.18
CA ASP A 184 -7.65 0.79 -3.39
C ASP A 184 -7.43 -0.69 -3.02
N ILE A 185 -8.53 -1.42 -2.83
CA ILE A 185 -8.50 -2.84 -2.48
C ILE A 185 -8.05 -3.74 -3.63
N THR A 186 -8.05 -3.26 -4.86
CA THR A 186 -7.62 -4.05 -6.03
C THR A 186 -6.14 -4.41 -5.95
N ARG A 187 -5.36 -3.61 -5.22
CA ARG A 187 -3.94 -3.81 -4.99
C ARG A 187 -3.59 -4.76 -3.85
N TRP A 188 -4.56 -5.11 -3.00
CA TRP A 188 -4.30 -5.90 -1.79
C TRP A 188 -3.62 -7.25 -2.06
N GLU A 189 -4.02 -7.96 -3.10
CA GLU A 189 -3.39 -9.23 -3.47
C GLU A 189 -1.90 -9.07 -3.78
N LYS A 190 -1.58 -8.07 -4.59
CA LYS A 190 -0.22 -7.72 -5.00
C LYS A 190 0.64 -7.30 -3.79
N VAL A 191 0.11 -6.41 -2.97
CA VAL A 191 0.77 -5.94 -1.73
C VAL A 191 1.01 -7.09 -0.77
N PHE A 192 0.03 -7.98 -0.61
CA PHE A 192 0.16 -9.15 0.24
C PHE A 192 1.23 -10.14 -0.25
N LYS A 193 1.29 -10.39 -1.56
CA LYS A 193 2.35 -11.21 -2.17
C LYS A 193 3.74 -10.63 -1.88
N ARG A 194 3.92 -9.32 -2.08
CA ARG A 194 5.18 -8.61 -1.81
C ARG A 194 5.56 -8.63 -0.33
N LEU A 195 4.60 -8.40 0.57
CA LEU A 195 4.81 -8.48 2.00
C LEU A 195 5.30 -9.87 2.42
N ASN A 196 4.72 -10.93 1.87
CA ASN A 196 5.14 -12.30 2.17
C ASN A 196 6.57 -12.59 1.66
N ILE A 197 6.93 -12.11 0.47
CA ILE A 197 8.30 -12.25 -0.06
C ILE A 197 9.28 -11.48 0.84
N LEU A 198 8.97 -10.22 1.17
CA LEU A 198 9.80 -9.41 2.04
C LEU A 198 10.00 -10.06 3.42
N ASN A 199 8.93 -10.62 4.00
CA ASN A 199 9.01 -11.29 5.30
C ASN A 199 9.85 -12.57 5.29
N ARG A 200 9.96 -13.27 4.15
CA ARG A 200 10.84 -14.45 4.02
C ARG A 200 12.31 -14.06 4.02
N HIS A 201 12.68 -13.00 3.30
CA HIS A 201 14.08 -12.59 3.12
C HIS A 201 14.57 -11.63 4.21
N TYR A 202 13.67 -10.83 4.73
CA TYR A 202 13.93 -9.87 5.82
C TYR A 202 12.96 -10.15 6.96
N PRO A 203 13.13 -11.24 7.73
CA PRO A 203 12.22 -11.57 8.81
C PRO A 203 12.18 -10.46 9.85
N LEU A 204 10.98 -10.18 10.36
CA LEU A 204 10.80 -9.24 11.45
C LEU A 204 11.33 -9.89 12.73
N LYS A 205 12.50 -9.48 13.18
CA LYS A 205 13.16 -9.96 14.39
C LYS A 205 13.55 -8.77 15.27
N ALA A 206 13.25 -8.88 16.54
CA ALA A 206 13.76 -8.00 17.56
C ALA A 206 14.85 -8.72 18.35
N THR A 207 15.77 -7.96 18.92
CA THR A 207 16.82 -8.49 19.78
C THR A 207 16.53 -8.10 21.23
N ASN A 208 16.80 -9.03 22.17
CA ASN A 208 16.69 -8.75 23.60
C ASN A 208 15.30 -8.25 24.04
N CYS A 209 14.24 -8.97 23.70
CA CYS A 209 12.89 -8.69 24.18
C CYS A 209 12.70 -9.30 25.58
N ASP A 210 13.35 -8.71 26.57
CA ASP A 210 13.26 -9.05 27.98
C ASP A 210 12.12 -8.28 28.68
N PRO A 211 11.71 -8.66 29.90
CA PRO A 211 10.69 -7.96 30.67
C PRO A 211 10.98 -6.45 30.84
N GLU A 212 12.24 -6.07 31.01
CA GLU A 212 12.63 -4.67 31.18
C GLU A 212 12.36 -3.84 29.91
N THR A 213 12.47 -4.44 28.73
CA THR A 213 12.14 -3.79 27.45
C THR A 213 10.68 -3.34 27.39
N PHE A 214 9.77 -4.04 28.06
CA PHE A 214 8.34 -3.71 28.07
C PHE A 214 7.96 -2.73 29.17
N LYS A 215 8.80 -2.55 30.19
CA LYS A 215 8.61 -1.48 31.15
C LYS A 215 8.81 -0.13 30.46
N HIS A 216 7.85 0.75 30.62
CA HIS A 216 7.97 2.10 30.05
C HIS A 216 9.14 2.80 30.71
N SER A 217 10.10 3.34 29.92
CA SER A 217 11.29 4.01 30.44
C SER A 217 10.98 5.21 31.36
N LEU A 218 9.79 5.79 31.21
CA LEU A 218 9.26 6.85 32.07
C LEU A 218 8.65 6.30 33.37
N SER A 219 8.19 5.05 33.40
CA SER A 219 7.64 4.44 34.61
C SER A 219 8.70 4.03 35.63
N ALA A 220 9.94 3.82 35.19
CA ALA A 220 11.05 3.38 36.05
C ALA A 220 11.65 4.50 36.91
N ARG A 221 11.39 5.79 36.60
CA ARG A 221 12.09 6.92 37.27
C ARG A 221 11.23 7.85 38.12
N SER A 222 9.91 7.78 38.03
CA SER A 222 9.05 8.68 38.81
C SER A 222 7.70 8.03 39.11
N TYR A 223 7.68 7.12 40.06
CA TYR A 223 6.43 6.63 40.63
C TYR A 223 5.77 7.76 41.44
N ASN A 224 4.88 8.52 40.79
CA ASN A 224 3.97 9.38 41.53
C ASN A 224 3.04 8.47 42.36
N LYS A 225 3.13 8.54 43.69
CA LYS A 225 2.30 7.79 44.63
C LYS A 225 0.80 7.93 44.31
N GLN A 226 0.37 9.12 43.88
CA GLN A 226 -1.00 9.41 43.48
C GLN A 226 -1.41 8.57 42.28
N PHE A 227 -0.57 8.45 41.25
CA PHE A 227 -0.86 7.64 40.07
C PHE A 227 -1.04 6.16 40.39
N GLN A 228 -0.23 5.61 41.30
CA GLN A 228 -0.34 4.19 41.68
C GLN A 228 -1.65 3.90 42.41
N ASN A 229 -2.07 4.76 43.32
CA ASN A 229 -3.31 4.60 44.07
C ASN A 229 -4.56 4.79 43.20
N GLU A 230 -4.46 5.57 42.13
CA GLU A 230 -5.58 5.92 41.25
C GLU A 230 -5.53 5.18 39.90
N LYS A 231 -4.50 4.37 39.63
CA LYS A 231 -4.25 3.71 38.33
C LYS A 231 -5.48 2.96 37.81
N GLU A 232 -6.11 2.13 38.62
CA GLU A 232 -7.30 1.37 38.18
C GLU A 232 -8.50 2.26 37.90
N LYS A 233 -8.66 3.34 38.67
CA LYS A 233 -9.72 4.33 38.47
C LYS A 233 -9.51 5.09 37.16
N ILE A 234 -8.29 5.58 36.91
CA ILE A 234 -7.90 6.24 35.66
C ILE A 234 -8.15 5.34 34.46
N GLN A 235 -7.68 4.09 34.53
CA GLN A 235 -7.88 3.12 33.43
C GLN A 235 -9.35 2.84 33.18
N THR A 236 -10.17 2.73 34.21
CA THR A 236 -11.61 2.49 34.09
C THR A 236 -12.33 3.66 33.43
N ILE A 237 -11.97 4.89 33.78
CA ILE A 237 -12.52 6.11 33.18
C ILE A 237 -12.19 6.17 31.68
N ILE A 238 -10.92 5.97 31.30
CA ILE A 238 -10.50 6.03 29.91
C ILE A 238 -11.17 4.92 29.08
N LYS A 239 -11.26 3.68 29.59
CA LYS A 239 -11.98 2.57 28.93
C LYS A 239 -13.47 2.89 28.74
N ASN A 240 -14.10 3.55 29.72
CA ASN A 240 -15.51 3.93 29.63
C ASN A 240 -15.73 4.99 28.54
N ILE A 241 -14.87 6.01 28.47
CA ILE A 241 -14.92 7.04 27.43
C ILE A 241 -14.69 6.40 26.05
N ALA A 242 -13.67 5.56 25.92
CA ALA A 242 -13.36 4.90 24.66
C ALA A 242 -14.51 4.00 24.16
N SER A 243 -15.19 3.29 25.05
CA SER A 243 -16.38 2.50 24.71
C SER A 243 -17.56 3.40 24.33
N LYS A 244 -17.86 4.46 25.10
CA LYS A 244 -18.96 5.41 24.86
C LYS A 244 -18.81 6.16 23.56
N GLU A 245 -17.61 6.71 23.29
CA GLU A 245 -17.30 7.48 22.09
C GLU A 245 -16.93 6.58 20.89
N LYS A 246 -16.96 5.26 21.09
CA LYS A 246 -16.64 4.27 20.04
C LYS A 246 -15.25 4.49 19.43
N LEU A 247 -14.26 4.86 20.26
CA LEU A 247 -12.88 5.04 19.86
C LEU A 247 -12.20 3.71 19.53
N VAL A 248 -11.09 3.73 18.82
CA VAL A 248 -10.33 2.52 18.49
C VAL A 248 -9.05 2.49 19.31
N PHE A 249 -8.85 1.43 20.07
CA PHE A 249 -7.61 1.16 20.77
C PHE A 249 -6.53 0.71 19.79
N ILE A 250 -5.40 1.38 19.85
CA ILE A 250 -4.12 0.96 19.28
C ILE A 250 -3.11 0.85 20.43
N GLY A 251 -1.87 0.48 20.20
CA GLY A 251 -0.83 0.56 21.23
C GLY A 251 -0.96 -0.41 22.41
N GLY A 252 -0.59 0.06 23.60
CA GLY A 252 -0.38 -0.78 24.79
C GLY A 252 -1.57 -1.64 25.19
N TYR A 253 -2.74 -1.03 25.35
CA TYR A 253 -3.95 -1.79 25.74
C TYR A 253 -4.41 -2.79 24.67
N ALA A 254 -4.29 -2.43 23.39
CA ALA A 254 -4.57 -3.36 22.30
C ALA A 254 -3.63 -4.57 22.34
N ASN A 255 -2.33 -4.37 22.62
CA ASN A 255 -1.38 -5.48 22.79
C ASN A 255 -1.77 -6.43 23.91
N ILE A 256 -2.25 -5.92 25.05
CA ILE A 256 -2.74 -6.75 26.15
C ILE A 256 -3.93 -7.61 25.70
N LEU A 257 -4.83 -7.04 24.88
CA LEU A 257 -5.96 -7.80 24.35
C LEU A 257 -5.51 -8.90 23.36
N TYR A 258 -4.45 -8.64 22.60
CA TYR A 258 -3.84 -9.63 21.70
C TYR A 258 -2.96 -10.65 22.43
N SER A 259 -2.39 -10.33 23.60
CA SER A 259 -1.48 -11.22 24.35
C SER A 259 -2.11 -12.56 24.73
N ARG A 260 -3.45 -12.62 24.82
CA ARG A 260 -4.20 -13.87 25.05
C ARG A 260 -3.90 -14.99 24.03
N TYR A 261 -3.33 -14.66 22.89
CA TYR A 261 -2.96 -15.60 21.83
C TYR A 261 -1.47 -16.00 21.87
N LEU A 262 -0.73 -15.49 22.86
CA LEU A 262 0.67 -15.86 23.15
C LEU A 262 0.73 -16.95 24.22
N HIS A 263 1.89 -17.55 24.40
CA HIS A 263 2.17 -18.45 25.53
C HIS A 263 2.24 -17.64 26.84
N ASN A 264 1.97 -18.29 27.96
CA ASN A 264 1.91 -17.62 29.26
C ASN A 264 3.21 -16.88 29.62
N ASN A 265 4.36 -17.43 29.31
CA ASN A 265 5.67 -16.80 29.55
C ASN A 265 5.85 -15.48 28.78
N GLU A 266 5.37 -15.41 27.53
CA GLU A 266 5.43 -14.19 26.72
C GLU A 266 4.34 -13.19 27.12
N ARG A 267 3.20 -13.70 27.59
CA ARG A 267 2.06 -12.87 28.02
C ARG A 267 2.36 -12.06 29.27
N ALA A 268 3.10 -12.63 30.23
CA ALA A 268 3.45 -11.97 31.47
C ALA A 268 4.16 -10.60 31.27
N TYR A 269 4.90 -10.45 30.17
CA TYR A 269 5.60 -9.19 29.84
C TYR A 269 4.66 -8.05 29.38
N LEU A 270 3.40 -8.37 29.04
CA LEU A 270 2.42 -7.44 28.47
C LEU A 270 1.24 -7.17 29.41
N GLU A 271 1.30 -7.55 30.67
CA GLU A 271 0.16 -7.47 31.60
C GLU A 271 -0.10 -6.04 32.11
N GLU A 272 0.90 -5.18 32.12
CA GLU A 272 0.72 -3.81 32.55
C GLU A 272 0.35 -2.87 31.40
N ILE A 273 -0.72 -2.08 31.61
CA ILE A 273 -1.12 -0.99 30.71
C ILE A 273 -0.32 0.25 31.11
N PRO A 274 0.66 0.69 30.31
CA PRO A 274 1.40 1.90 30.65
C PRO A 274 0.53 3.14 30.38
N ASP A 275 -0.16 3.17 29.26
CA ASP A 275 -0.98 4.23 28.72
C ASP A 275 -2.01 3.69 27.72
N PHE A 276 -2.87 4.56 27.22
CA PHE A 276 -3.84 4.23 26.18
C PHE A 276 -3.55 5.01 24.90
N ASP A 277 -3.34 4.30 23.81
CA ASP A 277 -3.31 4.89 22.48
C ASP A 277 -4.67 4.73 21.82
N LEU A 278 -5.28 5.85 21.42
CA LEU A 278 -6.65 5.91 20.92
C LEU A 278 -6.73 6.63 19.58
N LEU A 279 -7.49 6.09 18.63
CA LEU A 279 -7.89 6.83 17.44
C LEU A 279 -9.21 7.53 17.71
N SER A 280 -9.26 8.84 17.44
CA SER A 280 -10.44 9.68 17.53
C SER A 280 -10.54 10.62 16.31
N ASN A 281 -11.74 10.76 15.75
CA ASN A 281 -11.99 11.75 14.69
C ASN A 281 -11.88 13.20 15.18
N THR A 282 -12.03 13.40 16.49
CA THR A 282 -11.94 14.69 17.18
C THR A 282 -11.01 14.57 18.39
N PRO A 283 -9.70 14.38 18.19
CA PRO A 283 -8.78 14.03 19.26
C PRO A 283 -8.64 15.12 20.33
N ASP A 284 -8.76 16.38 19.97
CA ASP A 284 -8.78 17.52 20.89
C ASP A 284 -9.99 17.46 21.86
N LYS A 285 -11.19 17.15 21.35
CA LYS A 285 -12.39 17.00 22.18
C LYS A 285 -12.29 15.76 23.07
N THR A 286 -11.80 14.65 22.52
CA THR A 286 -11.61 13.42 23.31
C THR A 286 -10.57 13.62 24.43
N ALA A 287 -9.46 14.29 24.16
CA ALA A 287 -8.47 14.59 25.21
C ALA A 287 -9.06 15.46 26.33
N LYS A 288 -9.87 16.48 25.97
CA LYS A 288 -10.59 17.31 26.95
C LYS A 288 -11.61 16.51 27.75
N ALA A 289 -12.39 15.65 27.09
CA ALA A 289 -13.37 14.78 27.76
C ALA A 289 -12.70 13.80 28.74
N ILE A 290 -11.53 13.26 28.40
CA ILE A 290 -10.72 12.45 29.33
C ILE A 290 -10.32 13.29 30.54
N LYS A 291 -9.73 14.48 30.34
CA LYS A 291 -9.35 15.41 31.41
C LYS A 291 -10.53 15.72 32.34
N GLU A 292 -11.64 16.24 31.78
CA GLU A 292 -12.84 16.58 32.57
C GLU A 292 -13.42 15.40 33.35
N SER A 293 -13.36 14.19 32.78
CA SER A 293 -13.87 12.99 33.44
C SER A 293 -12.96 12.53 34.57
N LEU A 294 -11.66 12.76 34.45
CA LEU A 294 -10.69 12.49 35.52
C LEU A 294 -10.84 13.51 36.64
N GLU A 295 -10.98 14.81 36.33
CA GLU A 295 -11.22 15.89 37.29
C GLU A 295 -12.49 15.69 38.11
N LYS A 296 -13.60 15.25 37.48
CA LYS A 296 -14.88 14.91 38.14
C LYS A 296 -14.76 13.75 39.15
N GLN A 297 -13.67 13.01 39.10
CA GLN A 297 -13.37 11.90 39.99
C GLN A 297 -12.20 12.23 40.94
N ASP A 298 -11.98 13.51 41.20
CA ASP A 298 -10.99 14.09 42.13
C ASP A 298 -9.52 13.78 41.77
N ILE A 299 -9.25 13.38 40.51
CA ILE A 299 -7.88 13.21 40.03
C ILE A 299 -7.36 14.61 39.65
N ARG A 300 -6.23 14.99 40.23
CA ARG A 300 -5.63 16.33 40.07
C ARG A 300 -4.38 16.32 39.17
N ASN A 301 -3.88 17.51 38.88
CA ASN A 301 -2.65 17.73 38.08
C ASN A 301 -2.73 17.11 36.67
N ILE A 302 -3.86 17.31 35.97
CA ILE A 302 -4.07 16.80 34.63
C ILE A 302 -3.67 17.85 33.59
N THR A 303 -2.76 17.50 32.71
CA THR A 303 -2.31 18.34 31.60
C THR A 303 -2.58 17.67 30.25
N ILE A 304 -2.78 18.49 29.22
CA ILE A 304 -2.89 18.05 27.83
C ILE A 304 -1.78 18.72 27.05
N GLU A 305 -0.91 17.91 26.44
CA GLU A 305 0.16 18.39 25.57
C GLU A 305 -0.15 18.08 24.12
N THR A 306 0.09 19.04 23.23
CA THR A 306 -0.05 18.83 21.79
C THR A 306 1.26 18.36 21.21
N LYS A 307 1.24 17.22 20.50
CA LYS A 307 2.40 16.66 19.80
C LYS A 307 2.30 16.96 18.31
N ALA A 308 3.40 17.39 17.72
CA ALA A 308 3.46 17.79 16.32
C ALA A 308 3.24 16.61 15.36
N ALA A 309 2.58 16.90 14.25
CA ALA A 309 2.40 15.95 13.15
C ALA A 309 3.73 15.57 12.46
N ILE A 310 3.72 14.44 11.76
CA ILE A 310 4.63 14.12 10.67
C ILE A 310 3.75 14.13 9.42
N PRO A 311 3.92 15.09 8.51
CA PRO A 311 3.07 15.21 7.32
C PRO A 311 2.89 13.87 6.60
N ASP A 312 1.68 13.57 6.18
CA ASP A 312 1.24 12.36 5.49
C ASP A 312 1.33 11.04 6.26
N TYR A 313 2.02 11.01 7.41
CA TYR A 313 2.25 9.78 8.19
C TYR A 313 1.60 9.78 9.56
N LEU A 314 1.67 10.89 10.29
CA LEU A 314 1.13 10.98 11.65
C LEU A 314 0.49 12.35 11.87
N SER A 315 -0.77 12.36 12.25
CA SER A 315 -1.47 13.61 12.56
C SER A 315 -0.94 14.26 13.84
N THR A 316 -1.24 15.56 14.01
CA THR A 316 -1.17 16.19 15.34
C THR A 316 -2.02 15.36 16.32
N HIS A 317 -1.44 15.05 17.46
CA HIS A 317 -2.08 14.23 18.49
C HIS A 317 -1.91 14.84 19.87
N PHE A 318 -2.65 14.34 20.83
CA PHE A 318 -2.73 14.90 22.17
C PHE A 318 -2.30 13.86 23.18
N GLU A 319 -1.39 14.25 24.06
CA GLU A 319 -0.97 13.48 25.21
C GLU A 319 -1.70 14.02 26.45
N VAL A 320 -2.44 13.14 27.13
CA VAL A 320 -3.05 13.45 28.43
C VAL A 320 -2.18 12.85 29.52
N ARG A 321 -1.82 13.66 30.50
CA ARG A 321 -0.94 13.30 31.61
C ARG A 321 -1.61 13.52 32.95
N VAL A 322 -1.29 12.68 33.92
CA VAL A 322 -1.60 12.87 35.35
C VAL A 322 -0.28 13.06 36.07
N GLY A 323 -0.02 14.26 36.53
CA GLY A 323 1.32 14.66 36.99
C GLY A 323 2.35 14.53 35.87
N SER A 324 3.41 13.74 36.08
CA SER A 324 4.43 13.45 35.08
C SER A 324 4.11 12.26 34.18
N GLN A 325 3.07 11.49 34.47
CA GLN A 325 2.76 10.22 33.78
C GLN A 325 1.80 10.41 32.61
N PRO A 326 2.14 9.99 31.38
CA PRO A 326 1.18 9.91 30.30
C PRO A 326 0.16 8.80 30.59
N VAL A 327 -1.13 9.12 30.41
CA VAL A 327 -2.22 8.18 30.62
C VAL A 327 -2.95 7.87 29.31
N ALA A 328 -2.93 8.78 28.35
CA ALA A 328 -3.49 8.55 27.02
C ALA A 328 -2.81 9.40 25.95
N TYR A 329 -2.64 8.80 24.77
CA TYR A 329 -2.33 9.45 23.51
C TYR A 329 -3.55 9.35 22.58
N VAL A 330 -4.02 10.48 22.06
CA VAL A 330 -5.22 10.53 21.21
C VAL A 330 -4.82 11.04 19.84
N TYR A 331 -4.91 10.16 18.84
CA TYR A 331 -4.50 10.40 17.46
C TYR A 331 -5.72 10.62 16.55
N LYS A 332 -5.60 11.53 15.59
CA LYS A 332 -6.55 11.63 14.49
C LYS A 332 -6.15 10.65 13.39
N PRO A 333 -7.05 9.75 12.96
CA PRO A 333 -6.74 8.86 11.84
C PRO A 333 -6.60 9.67 10.54
N LEU A 334 -5.53 9.43 9.77
CA LEU A 334 -5.32 10.05 8.45
C LEU A 334 -6.05 9.31 7.34
N ALA A 335 -6.50 8.09 7.62
CA ALA A 335 -7.24 7.23 6.71
C ALA A 335 -8.31 6.43 7.45
N CYS A 336 -9.07 5.58 6.74
CA CYS A 336 -9.98 4.64 7.37
C CYS A 336 -9.23 3.36 7.76
N HIS A 337 -8.78 3.29 9.01
CA HIS A 337 -8.00 2.16 9.55
C HIS A 337 -8.89 1.03 10.06
N SER A 338 -8.57 -0.19 9.67
CA SER A 338 -9.34 -1.38 10.03
C SER A 338 -9.26 -1.73 11.51
N TYR A 339 -10.40 -2.15 12.09
CA TYR A 339 -10.51 -2.60 13.48
C TYR A 339 -11.45 -3.79 13.61
N ASN A 340 -11.37 -4.47 14.74
CA ASN A 340 -12.30 -5.51 15.18
C ASN A 340 -13.00 -5.07 16.46
N SER A 341 -14.24 -5.53 16.68
CA SER A 341 -14.98 -5.29 17.92
C SER A 341 -14.97 -6.53 18.81
N ILE A 342 -14.75 -6.34 20.11
CA ILE A 342 -14.82 -7.39 21.12
C ILE A 342 -15.68 -6.96 22.30
N LYS A 343 -16.31 -7.92 22.96
CA LYS A 343 -17.05 -7.70 24.20
C LYS A 343 -16.19 -8.12 25.40
N VAL A 344 -15.93 -7.19 26.33
CA VAL A 344 -15.16 -7.42 27.55
C VAL A 344 -15.97 -6.89 28.74
N LYS A 345 -16.31 -7.74 29.69
CA LYS A 345 -17.13 -7.36 30.86
C LYS A 345 -18.38 -6.55 30.49
N GLY A 346 -19.13 -7.03 29.48
CA GLY A 346 -20.38 -6.39 29.03
C GLY A 346 -20.21 -5.18 28.09
N LYS A 347 -19.02 -4.57 27.99
CA LYS A 347 -18.73 -3.41 27.14
C LYS A 347 -18.14 -3.81 25.81
N ILE A 348 -18.47 -3.08 24.74
CA ILE A 348 -17.90 -3.28 23.40
C ILE A 348 -16.69 -2.35 23.25
N PHE A 349 -15.55 -2.94 22.91
CA PHE A 349 -14.33 -2.23 22.57
C PHE A 349 -13.97 -2.43 21.10
N ARG A 350 -13.55 -1.38 20.44
CA ARG A 350 -12.95 -1.41 19.11
C ARG A 350 -11.44 -1.49 19.25
N VAL A 351 -10.84 -2.47 18.63
CA VAL A 351 -9.39 -2.72 18.69
C VAL A 351 -8.86 -2.78 17.27
N ALA A 352 -7.83 -2.03 16.99
CA ALA A 352 -7.17 -2.02 15.68
C ALA A 352 -6.76 -3.44 15.27
N THR A 353 -6.86 -3.76 13.98
CA THR A 353 -6.31 -5.02 13.46
C THR A 353 -4.80 -5.06 13.64
N ILE A 354 -4.21 -6.25 13.57
CA ILE A 354 -2.75 -6.39 13.63
C ILE A 354 -2.09 -5.57 12.51
N ASP A 355 -2.67 -5.58 11.30
CA ASP A 355 -2.13 -4.80 10.16
C ASP A 355 -2.14 -3.29 10.47
N THR A 356 -3.20 -2.75 11.05
CA THR A 356 -3.24 -1.36 11.52
C THR A 356 -2.19 -1.09 12.59
N MET A 357 -2.08 -1.93 13.62
CA MET A 357 -1.10 -1.74 14.69
C MET A 357 0.33 -1.80 14.16
N MET A 358 0.62 -2.75 13.26
CA MET A 358 1.93 -2.89 12.61
C MET A 358 2.30 -1.65 11.80
N SER A 359 1.33 -1.03 11.10
CA SER A 359 1.60 0.20 10.35
C SER A 359 2.02 1.37 11.26
N PHE A 360 1.38 1.54 12.42
CA PHE A 360 1.76 2.57 13.40
C PHE A 360 3.11 2.27 14.06
N TYR A 361 3.31 1.06 14.56
CA TYR A 361 4.54 0.71 15.28
C TYR A 361 5.78 0.77 14.38
N LEU A 362 5.68 0.25 13.16
CA LEU A 362 6.80 0.30 12.21
C LEU A 362 7.10 1.74 11.77
N LEU A 363 6.10 2.64 11.73
CA LEU A 363 6.31 4.07 11.55
C LEU A 363 7.05 4.69 12.74
N PHE A 364 6.68 4.34 13.97
CA PHE A 364 7.29 4.88 15.18
C PHE A 364 8.80 4.57 15.30
N LEU A 365 9.28 3.52 14.62
CA LEU A 365 10.72 3.22 14.55
C LEU A 365 11.52 4.35 13.88
N TYR A 366 10.88 5.12 12.99
CA TYR A 366 11.53 6.17 12.17
C TYR A 366 11.08 7.59 12.53
N ALA A 367 10.05 7.71 13.38
CA ALA A 367 9.44 9.01 13.72
C ALA A 367 10.36 9.95 14.50
N ASP A 368 11.46 9.44 15.05
CA ASP A 368 12.46 10.19 15.85
C ASP A 368 11.79 11.05 16.94
N ARG A 369 10.99 10.40 17.79
CA ARG A 369 10.31 11.03 18.93
C ARG A 369 10.80 10.41 20.23
N PRO A 370 11.10 11.22 21.27
CA PRO A 370 11.68 10.72 22.53
C PRO A 370 10.74 9.79 23.31
N TYR A 371 9.43 9.84 23.03
CA TYR A 371 8.43 8.98 23.66
C TYR A 371 8.18 7.66 22.92
N TYR A 372 8.79 7.45 21.75
CA TYR A 372 8.79 6.16 21.06
C TYR A 372 10.13 5.45 21.30
N ASN A 373 10.10 4.35 22.04
CA ASN A 373 11.29 3.52 22.24
C ASN A 373 11.40 2.48 21.11
N PRO A 374 12.39 2.59 20.21
CA PRO A 374 12.49 1.71 19.04
C PRO A 374 12.61 0.23 19.41
N ARG A 375 13.40 -0.11 20.46
CA ARG A 375 13.60 -1.48 20.92
C ARG A 375 12.27 -2.10 21.38
N ARG A 376 11.56 -1.39 22.29
CA ARG A 376 10.24 -1.83 22.76
C ARG A 376 9.24 -1.96 21.62
N THR A 377 9.19 -0.97 20.74
CA THR A 377 8.29 -0.96 19.58
C THR A 377 8.53 -2.15 18.66
N LEU A 378 9.80 -2.48 18.38
CA LEU A 378 10.17 -3.62 17.54
C LEU A 378 9.79 -4.95 18.20
N CYS A 379 9.96 -5.09 19.52
CA CYS A 379 9.50 -6.27 20.26
C CYS A 379 7.98 -6.44 20.19
N LEU A 380 7.21 -5.34 20.32
CA LEU A 380 5.75 -5.38 20.15
C LEU A 380 5.36 -5.80 18.73
N CYS A 381 6.07 -5.31 17.71
CA CYS A 381 5.89 -5.77 16.33
C CYS A 381 6.12 -7.28 16.18
N GLU A 382 7.20 -7.80 16.76
CA GLU A 382 7.51 -9.24 16.70
C GLU A 382 6.43 -10.09 17.36
N TYR A 383 5.91 -9.68 18.52
CA TYR A 383 4.80 -10.38 19.17
C TYR A 383 3.54 -10.40 18.30
N LEU A 384 3.15 -9.26 17.76
CA LEU A 384 1.99 -9.19 16.87
C LEU A 384 2.20 -10.03 15.61
N PHE A 385 3.41 -10.01 15.06
CA PHE A 385 3.75 -10.84 13.91
C PHE A 385 3.70 -12.34 14.23
N LYS A 386 4.20 -12.78 15.39
CA LYS A 386 4.07 -14.17 15.87
C LYS A 386 2.60 -14.59 16.00
N ILE A 387 1.75 -13.74 16.59
CA ILE A 387 0.31 -14.00 16.71
C ILE A 387 -0.31 -14.17 15.33
N GLN A 388 0.02 -13.27 14.39
CA GLN A 388 -0.48 -13.30 13.03
C GLN A 388 -0.04 -14.56 12.28
N GLN A 389 1.24 -14.96 12.40
CA GLN A 389 1.78 -16.15 11.74
C GLN A 389 1.15 -17.45 12.28
N LYS A 390 0.99 -17.56 13.62
CA LYS A 390 0.38 -18.71 14.28
C LYS A 390 -1.11 -18.88 13.95
N ASN A 391 -1.79 -17.79 13.61
CA ASN A 391 -3.24 -17.76 13.42
C ASN A 391 -3.65 -17.32 12.00
N ARG A 392 -2.84 -17.59 10.97
CA ARG A 392 -3.01 -17.09 9.59
C ARG A 392 -4.41 -17.29 9.00
N LEU A 393 -5.03 -18.43 9.26
CA LEU A 393 -6.33 -18.80 8.69
C LEU A 393 -7.51 -18.46 9.61
N LYS A 394 -7.26 -18.03 10.85
CA LYS A 394 -8.33 -17.65 11.78
C LYS A 394 -8.85 -16.25 11.43
N GLN A 395 -10.15 -16.17 11.08
CA GLN A 395 -10.80 -14.92 10.69
C GLN A 395 -11.95 -14.57 11.67
N THR A 396 -11.74 -14.80 12.98
CA THR A 396 -12.72 -14.56 14.03
C THR A 396 -12.18 -13.63 15.12
N GLY A 397 -13.05 -12.82 15.69
CA GLY A 397 -12.71 -11.91 16.79
C GLY A 397 -11.54 -10.98 16.42
N LEU A 398 -10.56 -10.85 17.32
CA LEU A 398 -9.36 -10.03 17.09
C LEU A 398 -8.42 -10.61 16.03
N LEU A 399 -8.51 -11.89 15.71
CA LEU A 399 -7.66 -12.54 14.71
C LEU A 399 -8.14 -12.31 13.26
N ARG A 400 -9.30 -11.67 13.05
CA ARG A 400 -9.76 -11.27 11.73
C ARG A 400 -8.81 -10.21 11.17
N ARG A 401 -8.01 -10.61 10.19
CA ARG A 401 -6.99 -9.77 9.60
C ARG A 401 -7.56 -8.77 8.61
N PHE A 402 -8.29 -9.25 7.60
CA PHE A 402 -8.83 -8.43 6.51
C PHE A 402 -10.22 -7.90 6.88
N SER A 403 -10.28 -7.11 7.95
CA SER A 403 -11.54 -6.49 8.38
C SER A 403 -11.92 -5.36 7.43
N ILE A 404 -13.13 -5.40 6.88
CA ILE A 404 -13.70 -4.32 6.08
C ILE A 404 -14.28 -3.18 6.92
N THR A 405 -14.36 -3.38 8.25
CA THR A 405 -14.80 -2.34 9.18
C THR A 405 -13.62 -1.45 9.54
N CYS A 406 -13.74 -0.14 9.31
CA CYS A 406 -12.66 0.80 9.55
C CYS A 406 -13.12 2.07 10.28
N TYR A 407 -12.17 2.80 10.84
CA TYR A 407 -12.36 4.03 11.59
C TYR A 407 -11.51 5.16 11.00
N GLY A 408 -12.13 6.33 10.80
CA GLY A 408 -11.55 7.46 10.11
C GLY A 408 -12.16 7.65 8.72
N LYS A 409 -11.65 8.60 7.96
CA LYS A 409 -12.10 8.91 6.60
C LYS A 409 -10.96 8.65 5.62
N GLN A 410 -11.19 7.75 4.67
CA GLN A 410 -10.31 7.57 3.52
C GLN A 410 -10.65 8.62 2.46
N LYS A 411 -9.66 9.35 1.97
CA LYS A 411 -9.83 10.21 0.79
C LYS A 411 -9.93 9.34 -0.45
N THR A 412 -10.95 9.56 -1.26
CA THR A 412 -11.06 8.95 -2.59
C THR A 412 -10.22 9.74 -3.61
N ILE A 413 -9.99 9.17 -4.78
CA ILE A 413 -9.34 9.89 -5.90
C ILE A 413 -10.13 11.16 -6.26
N GLU A 414 -11.47 11.11 -6.19
CA GLU A 414 -12.34 12.27 -6.42
C GLU A 414 -12.17 13.33 -5.33
N ASP A 415 -12.04 12.93 -4.06
CA ASP A 415 -11.75 13.86 -2.97
C ASP A 415 -10.43 14.59 -3.20
N ILE A 416 -9.38 13.87 -3.64
CA ILE A 416 -8.06 14.42 -3.94
C ILE A 416 -8.12 15.38 -5.13
N ARG A 417 -8.81 14.99 -6.21
CA ARG A 417 -9.03 15.85 -7.39
C ARG A 417 -9.82 17.10 -7.04
N ASN A 418 -10.86 16.97 -6.21
CA ASN A 418 -11.68 18.10 -5.73
C ASN A 418 -10.86 19.04 -4.84
N GLU A 419 -10.01 18.50 -3.95
CA GLU A 419 -9.10 19.31 -3.16
C GLU A 419 -8.14 20.09 -4.08
N LYS A 420 -7.53 19.42 -5.06
CA LYS A 420 -6.64 20.04 -6.05
C LYS A 420 -7.37 21.15 -6.83
N ALA A 421 -8.61 20.92 -7.25
CA ALA A 421 -9.43 21.94 -7.93
C ALA A 421 -9.74 23.15 -7.04
N LYS A 422 -10.04 22.93 -5.74
CA LYS A 422 -10.22 24.01 -4.77
C LYS A 422 -8.94 24.85 -4.60
N GLN A 423 -7.79 24.18 -4.48
CA GLN A 423 -6.49 24.85 -4.38
C GLN A 423 -6.17 25.65 -5.66
N TYR A 424 -6.51 25.13 -6.83
CA TYR A 424 -6.34 25.87 -8.09
C TYR A 424 -7.16 27.18 -8.09
N LYS A 425 -8.45 27.12 -7.70
CA LYS A 425 -9.27 28.32 -7.60
C LYS A 425 -8.67 29.37 -6.66
N ARG A 426 -8.07 28.92 -5.53
CA ARG A 426 -7.43 29.78 -4.53
C ARG A 426 -6.11 30.39 -5.02
N LEU A 427 -5.33 29.63 -5.77
CA LEU A 427 -3.94 29.98 -6.12
C LEU A 427 -3.75 30.47 -7.55
N LYS A 428 -4.80 30.43 -8.41
CA LYS A 428 -4.69 30.78 -9.85
C LYS A 428 -4.14 32.18 -10.13
N THR A 429 -4.32 33.13 -9.20
CA THR A 429 -3.80 34.51 -9.28
C THR A 429 -2.35 34.61 -8.75
N LYS A 430 -1.87 33.60 -8.02
CA LYS A 430 -0.55 33.58 -7.38
C LYS A 430 0.38 32.54 -8.02
N LYS A 431 0.38 32.43 -9.35
CA LYS A 431 1.11 31.38 -10.10
C LYS A 431 2.62 31.35 -9.82
N LYS A 432 3.24 32.47 -9.43
CA LYS A 432 4.67 32.56 -9.07
C LYS A 432 4.96 32.12 -7.63
N SER A 433 3.95 31.87 -6.80
CA SER A 433 4.16 31.49 -5.40
C SER A 433 4.72 30.06 -5.26
N LYS A 434 5.55 29.86 -4.23
CA LYS A 434 6.03 28.51 -3.87
C LYS A 434 4.89 27.52 -3.63
N GLU A 435 3.77 28.01 -3.05
CA GLU A 435 2.61 27.19 -2.78
C GLU A 435 1.90 26.74 -4.07
N TYR A 436 1.78 27.63 -5.07
CA TYR A 436 1.23 27.24 -6.37
C TYR A 436 2.09 26.16 -7.03
N HIS A 437 3.40 26.31 -7.02
CA HIS A 437 4.31 25.32 -7.62
C HIS A 437 4.26 23.97 -6.89
N ARG A 438 4.05 23.94 -5.58
CA ARG A 438 3.87 22.69 -4.83
C ARG A 438 2.64 21.89 -5.31
N TRP A 439 1.56 22.57 -5.71
CA TRP A 439 0.34 21.92 -6.19
C TRP A 439 0.29 21.70 -7.70
N PHE A 440 0.91 22.60 -8.48
CA PHE A 440 0.67 22.73 -9.91
C PHE A 440 1.97 22.94 -10.70
N LEU A 441 3.07 22.37 -10.23
CA LEU A 441 4.33 22.42 -10.98
C LEU A 441 4.09 21.96 -12.42
N ARG A 442 4.48 22.79 -13.36
CA ARG A 442 4.77 22.47 -14.76
C ARG A 442 6.07 23.14 -15.09
N TYR A 443 7.09 22.36 -15.29
CA TYR A 443 8.43 22.83 -15.54
C TYR A 443 8.94 22.21 -16.83
N ASN A 444 9.26 23.05 -17.80
CA ASN A 444 9.95 22.67 -19.02
C ASN A 444 11.36 23.28 -18.95
N PRO A 445 12.42 22.47 -18.92
CA PRO A 445 13.79 22.95 -18.84
C PRO A 445 14.21 23.78 -20.05
N GLU A 446 13.61 23.57 -21.22
CA GLU A 446 13.85 24.35 -22.44
C GLU A 446 13.49 25.85 -22.26
N LEU A 447 12.48 26.12 -21.43
CA LEU A 447 12.04 27.50 -21.16
C LEU A 447 12.87 28.18 -20.06
N ASN A 448 13.82 27.47 -19.45
CA ASN A 448 14.72 28.02 -18.44
C ASN A 448 15.93 28.70 -19.11
N PRO A 449 16.09 30.03 -18.98
CA PRO A 449 17.21 30.76 -19.63
C PRO A 449 18.62 30.31 -19.21
N GLU A 450 18.71 29.69 -18.02
CA GLU A 450 19.99 29.18 -17.51
C GLU A 450 20.40 27.84 -18.13
N ASN A 451 19.47 27.14 -18.78
CA ASN A 451 19.75 25.89 -19.48
C ASN A 451 20.17 26.16 -20.92
N LYS A 452 21.47 26.20 -21.16
CA LYS A 452 21.99 26.14 -22.52
C LYS A 452 22.11 24.66 -22.92
N PRO A 453 21.51 24.21 -24.03
CA PRO A 453 21.73 22.85 -24.50
C PRO A 453 23.23 22.69 -24.75
N PHE A 454 23.83 21.60 -24.28
CA PHE A 454 25.15 21.21 -24.75
C PHE A 454 25.08 21.06 -26.27
N ILE A 455 26.11 21.48 -26.97
CA ILE A 455 26.23 21.38 -28.42
C ILE A 455 25.81 19.98 -28.84
N VAL A 456 24.70 19.91 -29.54
CA VAL A 456 24.11 18.65 -30.01
C VAL A 456 25.17 17.97 -30.87
N GLN A 457 25.76 16.88 -30.38
CA GLN A 457 26.37 15.92 -31.28
C GLN A 457 25.27 15.54 -32.26
N SER A 458 25.54 15.73 -33.57
CA SER A 458 24.57 15.45 -34.62
C SER A 458 24.03 14.04 -34.41
N LYS A 459 22.75 13.95 -34.02
CA LYS A 459 22.09 12.66 -33.84
C LYS A 459 22.22 11.86 -35.11
N THR A 460 22.65 10.63 -34.99
CA THR A 460 22.69 9.73 -36.14
C THR A 460 21.26 9.45 -36.63
N ARG A 461 21.14 9.09 -37.90
CA ARG A 461 19.83 8.66 -38.46
C ARG A 461 19.19 7.54 -37.61
N GLU A 462 20.02 6.70 -37.05
CA GLU A 462 19.60 5.59 -36.19
C GLU A 462 19.05 6.06 -34.82
N ASP A 463 19.69 7.09 -34.23
CA ASP A 463 19.21 7.71 -32.98
C ASP A 463 17.83 8.36 -33.17
N ILE A 464 17.63 9.07 -34.32
CA ILE A 464 16.35 9.71 -34.67
C ILE A 464 15.24 8.64 -34.82
N ILE A 465 15.55 7.53 -35.52
CA ILE A 465 14.61 6.42 -35.69
C ILE A 465 14.26 5.77 -34.36
N ASN A 466 15.25 5.56 -33.50
CA ASN A 466 15.04 4.95 -32.18
C ASN A 466 14.22 5.85 -31.25
N GLU A 467 14.46 7.18 -31.28
CA GLU A 467 13.64 8.15 -30.54
C GLU A 467 12.19 8.17 -31.05
N ALA A 468 12.00 8.18 -32.38
CA ALA A 468 10.65 8.15 -32.95
C ALA A 468 9.88 6.89 -32.60
N LYS A 469 10.53 5.72 -32.60
CA LYS A 469 9.93 4.46 -32.16
C LYS A 469 9.54 4.50 -30.67
N LEU A 470 10.44 4.99 -29.81
CA LEU A 470 10.18 5.16 -28.38
C LEU A 470 9.02 6.12 -28.13
N ALA A 471 9.00 7.27 -28.79
CA ALA A 471 7.91 8.25 -28.66
C ALA A 471 6.55 7.67 -29.10
N LEU A 472 6.55 6.85 -30.16
CA LEU A 472 5.34 6.18 -30.61
C LEU A 472 4.84 5.16 -29.57
N GLU A 473 5.73 4.38 -29.00
CA GLU A 473 5.37 3.40 -27.95
C GLU A 473 4.87 4.09 -26.67
N ALA A 474 5.49 5.20 -26.26
CA ALA A 474 5.03 6.00 -25.13
C ALA A 474 3.61 6.56 -25.36
N LYS A 475 3.34 7.07 -26.57
CA LYS A 475 2.00 7.57 -26.93
C LYS A 475 0.94 6.47 -26.91
N ILE A 476 1.28 5.26 -27.33
CA ILE A 476 0.38 4.10 -27.28
C ILE A 476 0.08 3.70 -25.82
N LEU A 477 1.10 3.69 -24.96
CA LEU A 477 0.92 3.40 -23.53
C LEU A 477 0.04 4.43 -22.82
N THR A 478 0.30 5.73 -23.07
CA THR A 478 -0.50 6.83 -22.49
C THR A 478 -1.94 6.84 -22.99
N SER A 479 -2.18 6.54 -24.27
CA SER A 479 -3.54 6.46 -24.81
C SER A 479 -4.31 5.25 -24.27
N LYS A 480 -3.68 4.10 -24.04
CA LYS A 480 -4.31 2.93 -23.38
C LYS A 480 -4.70 3.23 -21.94
N ALA A 481 -3.81 3.84 -21.16
CA ALA A 481 -4.12 4.24 -19.79
C ALA A 481 -5.30 5.23 -19.70
N VAL A 482 -5.43 6.11 -20.70
CA VAL A 482 -6.59 7.02 -20.82
C VAL A 482 -7.85 6.26 -21.21
N ILE A 483 -7.77 5.28 -22.11
CA ILE A 483 -8.93 4.48 -22.56
C ILE A 483 -9.40 3.57 -21.43
N GLU A 484 -8.50 2.90 -20.71
CA GLU A 484 -8.85 2.07 -19.54
C GLU A 484 -9.51 2.91 -18.43
N GLY A 485 -8.99 4.12 -18.16
CA GLY A 485 -9.62 5.07 -17.24
C GLY A 485 -11.00 5.56 -17.71
N ILE A 486 -11.24 5.68 -19.01
CA ILE A 486 -12.54 6.05 -19.58
C ILE A 486 -13.52 4.87 -19.54
N ASP A 487 -13.06 3.66 -19.84
CA ASP A 487 -13.89 2.44 -19.79
C ASP A 487 -14.36 2.13 -18.36
N ASP A 488 -13.52 2.36 -17.36
CA ASP A 488 -13.90 2.21 -15.94
C ASP A 488 -14.92 3.27 -15.51
N ILE A 489 -14.80 4.51 -15.98
CA ILE A 489 -15.78 5.57 -15.74
C ILE A 489 -17.12 5.23 -16.43
N GLN A 490 -17.08 4.73 -17.67
CA GLN A 490 -18.30 4.33 -18.40
C GLN A 490 -18.96 3.09 -17.81
N LYS A 491 -18.21 2.15 -17.23
CA LYS A 491 -18.77 1.01 -16.50
C LYS A 491 -19.48 1.46 -15.22
N ILE A 492 -18.89 2.40 -14.48
CA ILE A 492 -19.48 2.97 -13.27
C ILE A 492 -20.77 3.74 -13.60
N ASP A 493 -20.80 4.51 -14.69
CA ASP A 493 -22.01 5.22 -15.13
C ASP A 493 -23.10 4.28 -15.67
N LYS A 494 -22.72 3.20 -16.35
CA LYS A 494 -23.66 2.14 -16.79
C LYS A 494 -24.24 1.36 -15.62
N LEU A 495 -23.47 1.12 -14.56
CA LEU A 495 -23.95 0.50 -13.31
C LEU A 495 -24.89 1.41 -12.53
N LYS A 496 -24.67 2.72 -12.53
CA LYS A 496 -25.57 3.70 -11.92
C LYS A 496 -26.90 3.87 -12.67
N LYS A 497 -26.93 3.61 -13.99
CA LYS A 497 -28.13 3.67 -14.82
C LYS A 497 -28.91 2.34 -14.88
N LYS A 498 -28.38 1.23 -14.36
CA LYS A 498 -29.00 -0.10 -14.36
C LYS A 498 -29.65 -0.48 -13.02
N ASN A 499 -30.44 0.42 -12.43
CA ASN A 499 -31.51 0.00 -11.49
C ASN A 499 -32.84 -0.21 -12.24
N ILE A 500 -32.81 -0.67 -13.49
CA ILE A 500 -33.99 -1.11 -14.24
C ILE A 500 -33.71 -2.51 -14.75
N VAL A 501 -34.51 -3.46 -14.26
CA VAL A 501 -34.52 -4.87 -14.68
C VAL A 501 -34.78 -4.96 -16.19
N PRO A 502 -33.95 -5.61 -17.00
CA PRO A 502 -34.26 -5.80 -18.41
C PRO A 502 -35.15 -7.04 -18.60
N THR A 503 -36.31 -6.84 -19.21
CA THR A 503 -37.07 -7.90 -19.84
C THR A 503 -36.33 -8.41 -21.09
N PRO A 504 -36.24 -9.71 -21.34
CA PRO A 504 -35.54 -10.24 -22.52
C PRO A 504 -36.34 -9.99 -23.79
N SER A 505 -35.69 -9.43 -24.81
CA SER A 505 -36.22 -9.31 -26.17
C SER A 505 -36.07 -10.62 -26.95
N PRO A 506 -37.03 -11.00 -27.83
CA PRO A 506 -37.01 -12.27 -28.51
C PRO A 506 -35.99 -12.31 -29.66
N MET A 507 -35.20 -13.36 -29.69
CA MET A 507 -34.27 -13.67 -30.80
C MET A 507 -35.00 -14.13 -32.05
N SER A 508 -34.64 -13.57 -33.21
CA SER A 508 -35.07 -13.98 -34.52
C SER A 508 -34.44 -15.32 -34.96
N PRO A 509 -35.14 -16.20 -35.68
CA PRO A 509 -34.63 -17.53 -35.97
C PRO A 509 -33.59 -17.54 -37.11
N ILE A 510 -32.47 -18.18 -36.87
CA ILE A 510 -31.45 -18.48 -37.87
C ILE A 510 -31.87 -19.76 -38.62
N ARG A 511 -32.09 -19.66 -39.94
CA ARG A 511 -32.37 -20.78 -40.82
C ARG A 511 -31.17 -21.71 -40.94
N SER A 512 -31.35 -22.97 -40.57
CA SER A 512 -30.42 -24.08 -40.82
C SER A 512 -30.48 -24.51 -42.29
N ARG A 513 -29.32 -24.69 -42.92
CA ARG A 513 -29.18 -25.55 -44.12
C ARG A 513 -28.36 -26.77 -43.71
N SER A 514 -29.04 -27.91 -43.83
CA SER A 514 -28.50 -29.25 -43.66
C SER A 514 -27.67 -29.70 -44.87
N SER A 515 -26.57 -30.37 -44.64
CA SER A 515 -26.13 -31.44 -45.56
C SER A 515 -25.51 -32.58 -44.75
N PHE A 516 -26.08 -33.74 -44.99
CA PHE A 516 -25.77 -35.05 -44.42
C PHE A 516 -24.47 -35.62 -44.92
N SER A 517 -23.72 -36.31 -44.06
CA SER A 517 -23.09 -37.57 -44.41
C SER A 517 -23.00 -38.50 -43.20
N ARG A 518 -23.55 -39.69 -43.38
CA ARG A 518 -23.58 -40.83 -42.47
C ARG A 518 -22.21 -41.49 -42.38
N VAL A 519 -21.75 -41.87 -41.21
CA VAL A 519 -20.88 -43.04 -41.02
C VAL A 519 -21.33 -43.83 -39.80
N LYS A 520 -21.28 -45.15 -40.00
CA LYS A 520 -21.95 -46.21 -39.28
C LYS A 520 -21.41 -46.51 -37.90
N THR A 521 -22.32 -46.92 -37.05
CA THR A 521 -22.14 -47.54 -35.73
C THR A 521 -21.50 -48.92 -35.80
N ASN A 522 -20.64 -49.26 -34.84
CA ASN A 522 -20.46 -50.64 -34.40
C ASN A 522 -20.49 -50.73 -32.88
N LYS A 523 -21.48 -51.50 -32.42
CA LYS A 523 -21.61 -51.98 -31.03
C LYS A 523 -20.59 -53.10 -30.78
N LEU A 524 -20.03 -53.13 -29.56
CA LEU A 524 -19.72 -54.40 -28.88
C LEU A 524 -19.73 -54.23 -27.35
N ASN A 525 -20.56 -55.03 -26.75
CA ASN A 525 -20.70 -55.31 -25.33
C ASN A 525 -19.44 -55.95 -24.75
N ASN A 526 -19.06 -55.70 -23.50
CA ASN A 526 -19.08 -56.75 -22.49
C ASN A 526 -18.87 -56.24 -21.08
N ARG A 527 -19.66 -56.80 -20.17
CA ARG A 527 -19.60 -56.73 -18.72
C ARG A 527 -18.32 -57.40 -18.17
N LYS A 528 -17.80 -56.92 -17.04
CA LYS A 528 -17.71 -57.68 -15.77
C LYS A 528 -17.03 -56.86 -14.65
N ASN A 529 -17.63 -56.98 -13.48
CA ASN A 529 -17.18 -56.55 -12.16
C ASN A 529 -15.80 -57.11 -11.79
N ILE A 530 -14.96 -56.30 -11.08
CA ILE A 530 -14.12 -56.79 -9.98
C ILE A 530 -13.84 -55.60 -9.06
N SER A 531 -14.17 -55.78 -7.79
CA SER A 531 -13.75 -54.97 -6.65
C SER A 531 -12.28 -55.24 -6.32
N ALA A 532 -11.49 -54.18 -6.11
CA ALA A 532 -10.23 -54.30 -5.40
C ALA A 532 -9.85 -52.97 -4.71
N ARG A 533 -9.59 -53.06 -3.44
CA ARG A 533 -8.98 -52.06 -2.54
C ARG A 533 -7.70 -51.52 -3.13
N LEU A 534 -7.51 -50.21 -3.08
CA LEU A 534 -6.21 -49.59 -3.35
C LEU A 534 -5.87 -48.53 -2.34
N SER A 535 -4.71 -48.76 -1.74
CA SER A 535 -3.93 -47.89 -0.89
C SER A 535 -3.56 -46.59 -1.59
N MET A 536 -3.63 -45.49 -0.88
CA MET A 536 -3.16 -44.17 -1.32
C MET A 536 -1.65 -44.18 -1.55
N ARG A 537 -1.24 -43.86 -2.77
CA ARG A 537 0.07 -43.28 -3.08
C ARG A 537 -0.15 -41.96 -3.80
N THR A 538 0.30 -40.88 -3.18
CA THR A 538 0.31 -39.53 -3.72
C THR A 538 1.30 -39.42 -4.88
N PRO A 539 0.94 -38.80 -6.02
CA PRO A 539 1.92 -38.47 -7.04
C PRO A 539 2.66 -37.17 -6.67
N LYS A 540 3.98 -37.21 -6.75
CA LYS A 540 4.85 -36.02 -6.69
C LYS A 540 4.50 -35.08 -7.84
N THR A 541 3.94 -33.93 -7.54
CA THR A 541 3.74 -32.85 -8.48
C THR A 541 5.07 -32.21 -8.88
N ARG A 542 5.43 -32.31 -10.13
CA ARG A 542 6.44 -31.46 -10.78
C ARG A 542 5.92 -30.02 -10.71
N LYS A 543 6.64 -29.15 -10.01
CA LYS A 543 6.40 -27.71 -9.95
C LYS A 543 6.53 -27.10 -11.34
N ASN A 544 5.44 -26.66 -11.93
CA ASN A 544 5.45 -25.74 -13.07
C ASN A 544 5.88 -24.37 -12.57
N LYS A 545 7.15 -24.01 -12.79
CA LYS A 545 7.76 -22.72 -12.44
C LYS A 545 7.36 -21.55 -13.35
N GLN A 546 6.41 -21.72 -14.27
CA GLN A 546 6.18 -20.75 -15.36
C GLN A 546 4.97 -19.84 -15.20
N VAL A 547 4.15 -19.93 -14.16
CA VAL A 547 2.88 -19.17 -14.08
C VAL A 547 2.99 -17.91 -13.20
N GLU A 548 4.05 -17.74 -12.41
CA GLU A 548 4.13 -16.65 -11.42
C GLU A 548 4.61 -15.27 -11.96
N ASN A 549 5.04 -15.16 -13.22
CA ASN A 549 5.76 -13.97 -13.71
C ASN A 549 4.93 -12.97 -14.53
N LEU A 550 3.59 -13.10 -14.60
CA LEU A 550 2.82 -12.38 -15.61
C LEU A 550 1.84 -11.30 -15.11
N LEU A 551 1.89 -10.93 -13.83
CA LEU A 551 0.91 -10.00 -13.24
C LEU A 551 1.48 -8.63 -12.83
N PHE A 552 2.62 -8.22 -13.37
CA PHE A 552 3.33 -7.03 -12.84
C PHE A 552 3.60 -5.97 -13.92
N VAL A 553 2.57 -5.47 -14.55
CA VAL A 553 2.66 -4.24 -15.35
C VAL A 553 1.90 -3.14 -14.61
N GLU A 554 2.59 -2.04 -14.34
CA GLU A 554 2.15 -0.77 -13.76
C GLU A 554 1.95 -0.73 -12.24
N ASP A 555 2.98 -0.18 -11.59
CA ASP A 555 2.96 0.24 -10.21
C ASP A 555 3.31 1.70 -10.03
N ASN A 556 2.30 2.52 -9.91
CA ASN A 556 2.45 3.84 -9.32
C ASN A 556 2.22 3.74 -7.79
N PHE A 557 3.20 3.16 -7.07
CA PHE A 557 3.19 3.19 -5.62
C PHE A 557 3.73 4.53 -5.15
N THR A 558 2.86 5.45 -4.79
CA THR A 558 3.23 6.70 -4.13
C THR A 558 2.81 6.66 -2.68
N PRO A 559 3.61 7.18 -1.74
CA PRO A 559 3.24 7.24 -0.31
C PRO A 559 2.00 8.08 -0.05
N SER A 560 1.61 8.93 -0.98
CA SER A 560 0.38 9.72 -0.89
C SER A 560 -0.89 8.88 -1.05
N ASN A 561 -0.77 7.61 -1.45
CA ASN A 561 -1.82 6.61 -1.26
C ASN A 561 -1.82 5.98 0.15
N MET A 562 -0.86 6.37 1.00
CA MET A 562 -0.81 5.96 2.40
C MET A 562 -1.68 6.82 3.30
#